data_7c509c2efbd65146eaa9e7a58d173d86
#
_entry.id   7c509c2efbd65146eaa9e7a58d173d86
#
_cell.length_a   1.000
_cell.length_b   1.000
_cell.length_c   1.000
_cell.angle_alpha   90.00
_cell.angle_beta   90.00
_cell.angle_gamma   90.00
#
_symmetry.space_group_name_H-M   'P 1'
#
loop_
_entity.id
_entity.type
_entity.pdbx_description
1 polymer ?
#
loop_
_entity_poly.entity_id
_entity_poly.type
_entity_poly.pdbx_seq_one_letter_code
_entity_poly.pdbx_strand_id
1 'polypeptide(L)'
;MADTDEIEEGGGGKKKLILLIVGALLLVGISVGVTLMLLGGDEPAAEAEAVVEEPVKGDPVYIELKPFTVNLDPQDPVGFLQVDIQILTYFSEVSEDLEKHKPLIRNNLTVLFGQQRSADLRSVEGKEALQNKVRETIQQVVDKYGSGGQVDNVFFNNFVMQ
;
A
#
# COMPACT_ATOMS: atom_id res chain seq x y z
N MET A 1 -92.49 11.31 19.61
CA MET A 1 -92.69 10.02 18.92
C MET A 1 -91.95 10.15 17.64
N ALA A 2 -90.77 9.84 17.65
CA ALA A 2 -89.97 9.73 16.44
C ALA A 2 -88.66 9.06 16.80
N ASP A 3 -88.44 7.92 16.27
CA ASP A 3 -87.26 7.15 16.33
C ASP A 3 -86.16 7.85 15.54
N THR A 4 -85.01 7.89 16.11
CA THR A 4 -83.81 8.42 15.46
C THR A 4 -82.93 7.18 15.29
N ASP A 5 -82.84 6.72 14.06
CA ASP A 5 -81.80 5.72 13.67
C ASP A 5 -80.45 6.38 13.51
N GLU A 6 -79.54 6.05 14.36
CA GLU A 6 -78.10 6.38 14.23
C GLU A 6 -77.44 5.38 13.27
N ILE A 7 -76.96 5.90 12.18
CA ILE A 7 -76.11 5.15 11.25
C ILE A 7 -74.64 5.25 11.72
N GLU A 8 -74.14 4.20 12.33
CA GLU A 8 -72.70 4.04 12.60
C GLU A 8 -71.96 3.80 11.27
N GLU A 9 -71.26 4.78 10.82
CA GLU A 9 -70.36 4.66 9.68
C GLU A 9 -69.08 3.93 10.10
N GLY A 10 -68.93 2.70 9.66
CA GLY A 10 -67.89 1.78 10.04
C GLY A 10 -66.49 2.18 9.60
N GLY A 11 -65.62 2.49 10.58
CA GLY A 11 -64.20 2.74 10.42
C GLY A 11 -63.36 1.49 10.04
N GLY A 12 -63.97 0.40 9.52
CA GLY A 12 -63.31 -0.86 9.23
C GLY A 12 -62.63 -0.96 7.84
N GLY A 13 -63.11 -0.16 6.86
CA GLY A 13 -62.68 -0.28 5.47
C GLY A 13 -61.23 0.17 5.26
N LYS A 14 -60.83 1.24 5.87
CA LYS A 14 -59.47 1.78 5.72
C LYS A 14 -58.41 0.89 6.36
N LYS A 15 -58.68 0.31 7.52
CA LYS A 15 -57.79 -0.63 8.19
C LYS A 15 -57.63 -1.93 7.41
N LYS A 16 -58.70 -2.48 6.81
CA LYS A 16 -58.66 -3.63 5.94
C LYS A 16 -57.92 -3.36 4.64
N LEU A 17 -58.08 -2.14 4.08
CA LEU A 17 -57.36 -1.72 2.88
C LEU A 17 -55.87 -1.56 3.15
N ILE A 18 -55.49 -0.95 4.26
CA ILE A 18 -54.08 -0.84 4.68
C ILE A 18 -53.45 -2.23 4.92
N LEU A 19 -54.21 -3.15 5.57
CA LEU A 19 -53.72 -4.49 5.83
C LEU A 19 -53.51 -5.27 4.52
N LEU A 20 -54.38 -5.10 3.53
CA LEU A 20 -54.24 -5.68 2.21
C LEU A 20 -53.06 -5.11 1.43
N ILE A 21 -52.85 -3.80 1.51
CA ILE A 21 -51.71 -3.16 0.84
C ILE A 21 -50.36 -3.61 1.49
N VAL A 22 -50.30 -3.68 2.81
CA VAL A 22 -49.14 -4.15 3.54
C VAL A 22 -48.88 -5.64 3.25
N GLY A 23 -49.92 -6.46 3.19
CA GLY A 23 -49.84 -7.88 2.81
C GLY A 23 -49.34 -8.07 1.37
N ALA A 24 -49.82 -7.27 0.43
CA ALA A 24 -49.39 -7.30 -0.97
C ALA A 24 -47.93 -6.86 -1.13
N LEU A 25 -47.47 -5.83 -0.42
CA LEU A 25 -46.07 -5.38 -0.38
C LEU A 25 -45.14 -6.46 0.22
N LEU A 26 -45.59 -7.15 1.26
CA LEU A 26 -44.83 -8.26 1.86
C LEU A 26 -44.69 -9.43 0.90
N LEU A 27 -45.75 -9.80 0.17
CA LEU A 27 -45.68 -10.87 -0.82
C LEU A 27 -44.77 -10.53 -2.01
N VAL A 28 -44.79 -9.28 -2.47
CA VAL A 28 -43.87 -8.81 -3.52
C VAL A 28 -42.41 -8.81 -3.02
N GLY A 29 -42.16 -8.37 -1.78
CA GLY A 29 -40.83 -8.42 -1.18
C GLY A 29 -40.28 -9.84 -1.05
N ILE A 30 -41.11 -10.79 -0.63
CA ILE A 30 -40.72 -12.23 -0.51
C ILE A 30 -40.47 -12.84 -1.89
N SER A 31 -41.30 -12.52 -2.90
CA SER A 31 -41.14 -13.08 -4.26
C SER A 31 -39.85 -12.59 -4.93
N VAL A 32 -39.50 -11.30 -4.77
CA VAL A 32 -38.25 -10.75 -5.28
C VAL A 32 -37.04 -11.35 -4.55
N GLY A 33 -37.12 -11.51 -3.23
CA GLY A 33 -36.07 -12.15 -2.43
C GLY A 33 -35.82 -13.61 -2.81
N VAL A 34 -36.88 -14.40 -3.00
CA VAL A 34 -36.79 -15.80 -3.40
C VAL A 34 -36.32 -15.94 -4.85
N THR A 35 -36.73 -15.04 -5.74
CA THR A 35 -36.29 -15.08 -7.15
C THR A 35 -34.80 -14.76 -7.26
N LEU A 36 -34.28 -13.79 -6.49
CA LEU A 36 -32.84 -13.50 -6.41
C LEU A 36 -32.06 -14.68 -5.79
N MET A 37 -32.67 -15.43 -4.84
CA MET A 37 -32.01 -16.58 -4.22
C MET A 37 -32.04 -17.84 -5.09
N LEU A 38 -33.04 -17.98 -5.97
CA LEU A 38 -33.19 -19.18 -6.82
C LEU A 38 -32.60 -19.02 -8.24
N LEU A 39 -32.48 -17.80 -8.77
CA LEU A 39 -31.82 -17.50 -10.06
C LEU A 39 -30.40 -16.97 -9.92
N GLY A 40 -29.99 -16.56 -8.72
CA GLY A 40 -28.60 -16.24 -8.41
C GLY A 40 -27.86 -17.55 -8.14
N GLY A 41 -27.41 -18.21 -9.19
CA GLY A 41 -26.30 -19.13 -9.07
C GLY A 41 -25.11 -18.37 -8.54
N ASP A 42 -24.29 -19.04 -7.72
CA ASP A 42 -23.06 -18.60 -7.09
C ASP A 42 -22.24 -17.59 -7.92
N GLU A 43 -22.58 -16.32 -7.81
CA GLU A 43 -21.60 -15.27 -7.87
C GLU A 43 -21.44 -14.80 -6.42
N PRO A 44 -20.29 -15.03 -5.80
CA PRO A 44 -19.98 -14.35 -4.56
C PRO A 44 -20.16 -12.86 -4.84
N ALA A 45 -20.92 -12.18 -3.98
CA ALA A 45 -20.93 -10.74 -3.95
C ALA A 45 -19.46 -10.31 -4.05
N ALA A 46 -19.08 -9.81 -5.22
CA ALA A 46 -17.86 -9.08 -5.36
C ALA A 46 -18.01 -7.92 -4.38
N GLU A 47 -17.47 -8.09 -3.17
CA GLU A 47 -16.92 -6.95 -2.48
C GLU A 47 -16.19 -6.19 -3.58
N ALA A 48 -16.62 -4.98 -3.85
CA ALA A 48 -15.81 -4.05 -4.58
C ALA A 48 -14.59 -3.85 -3.68
N GLU A 49 -13.67 -4.83 -3.73
CA GLU A 49 -12.28 -4.56 -3.43
C GLU A 49 -11.98 -3.37 -4.33
N ALA A 50 -11.79 -2.22 -3.70
CA ALA A 50 -11.13 -1.12 -4.35
C ALA A 50 -9.88 -1.79 -4.93
N VAL A 51 -9.89 -2.03 -6.24
CA VAL A 51 -8.69 -2.35 -6.99
C VAL A 51 -7.83 -1.13 -6.73
N VAL A 52 -6.98 -1.24 -5.71
CA VAL A 52 -5.81 -0.40 -5.59
C VAL A 52 -5.09 -0.77 -6.87
N GLU A 53 -5.23 0.06 -7.91
CA GLU A 53 -4.41 -0.02 -9.10
C GLU A 53 -2.98 0.04 -8.57
N GLU A 54 -2.36 -1.13 -8.43
CA GLU A 54 -0.92 -1.18 -8.24
C GLU A 54 -0.35 -0.40 -9.42
N PRO A 55 0.43 0.64 -9.16
CA PRO A 55 0.98 1.46 -10.23
C PRO A 55 1.68 0.52 -11.21
N VAL A 56 1.26 0.59 -12.48
CA VAL A 56 1.76 -0.28 -13.54
C VAL A 56 3.28 -0.15 -13.56
N LYS A 57 3.98 -1.18 -13.09
CA LYS A 57 5.44 -1.21 -13.06
C LYS A 57 5.93 -1.13 -14.51
N GLY A 58 6.68 -0.09 -14.81
CA GLY A 58 7.35 0.09 -16.09
C GLY A 58 8.51 -0.89 -16.28
N ASP A 59 9.36 -0.61 -17.25
CA ASP A 59 10.62 -1.35 -17.42
C ASP A 59 11.57 -1.08 -16.24
N PRO A 60 12.38 -2.08 -15.83
CA PRO A 60 13.33 -1.90 -14.74
C PRO A 60 14.41 -0.88 -15.12
N VAL A 61 14.59 0.12 -14.27
CA VAL A 61 15.64 1.13 -14.38
C VAL A 61 16.66 0.91 -13.29
N TYR A 62 17.93 0.77 -13.69
CA TYR A 62 19.06 0.60 -12.78
C TYR A 62 19.89 1.89 -12.73
N ILE A 63 20.04 2.45 -11.54
CA ILE A 63 20.81 3.67 -11.30
C ILE A 63 22.04 3.33 -10.47
N GLU A 64 23.23 3.64 -11.00
CA GLU A 64 24.48 3.43 -10.31
C GLU A 64 24.87 4.68 -9.52
N LEU A 65 25.25 4.50 -8.26
CA LEU A 65 25.91 5.53 -7.48
C LEU A 65 27.43 5.34 -7.56
N LYS A 66 28.18 6.45 -7.61
CA LYS A 66 29.63 6.39 -7.51
C LYS A 66 30.04 5.67 -6.21
N PRO A 67 31.11 4.88 -6.22
CA PRO A 67 31.58 4.13 -5.07
C PRO A 67 31.66 4.97 -3.79
N PHE A 68 31.29 4.36 -2.67
CA PHE A 68 31.47 4.92 -1.35
C PHE A 68 32.72 4.33 -0.73
N THR A 69 33.56 5.20 -0.15
CA THR A 69 34.63 4.78 0.73
C THR A 69 34.47 5.59 2.01
N VAL A 70 34.20 4.91 3.11
CA VAL A 70 33.93 5.53 4.41
C VAL A 70 34.82 4.90 5.49
N ASN A 71 35.30 5.70 6.41
CA ASN A 71 35.96 5.20 7.60
C ASN A 71 34.91 4.64 8.56
N LEU A 72 35.16 3.48 9.10
CA LEU A 72 34.41 2.92 10.21
C LEU A 72 34.86 3.53 11.54
N ASP A 73 34.22 3.12 12.64
CA ASP A 73 34.58 3.59 13.98
C ASP A 73 36.09 3.36 14.22
N PRO A 74 36.83 4.34 14.79
CA PRO A 74 38.25 4.17 15.11
C PRO A 74 38.57 2.99 16.05
N GLN A 75 37.59 2.49 16.78
CA GLN A 75 37.69 1.30 17.64
C GLN A 75 37.38 -0.01 16.89
N ASP A 76 36.88 0.07 15.66
CA ASP A 76 36.66 -1.10 14.84
C ASP A 76 38.01 -1.66 14.32
N PRO A 77 38.19 -2.98 14.30
CA PRO A 77 39.43 -3.58 13.77
C PRO A 77 39.61 -3.39 12.26
N VAL A 78 38.58 -2.92 11.58
CA VAL A 78 38.57 -2.59 10.15
C VAL A 78 38.54 -1.09 9.98
N GLY A 79 39.48 -0.53 9.21
CA GLY A 79 39.63 0.91 9.05
C GLY A 79 38.59 1.55 8.16
N PHE A 80 38.19 0.88 7.07
CA PHE A 80 37.23 1.45 6.15
C PHE A 80 36.38 0.39 5.41
N LEU A 81 35.23 0.85 4.95
CA LEU A 81 34.29 0.13 4.10
C LEU A 81 34.27 0.80 2.72
N GLN A 82 34.44 -0.02 1.69
CA GLN A 82 34.16 0.36 0.30
C GLN A 82 32.96 -0.41 -0.21
N VAL A 83 31.99 0.31 -0.78
CA VAL A 83 30.77 -0.30 -1.32
C VAL A 83 30.31 0.41 -2.60
N ASP A 84 29.94 -0.38 -3.61
CA ASP A 84 29.35 0.08 -4.85
C ASP A 84 27.87 -0.27 -4.84
N ILE A 85 27.00 0.71 -5.12
CA ILE A 85 25.56 0.59 -4.98
C ILE A 85 24.90 0.76 -6.33
N GLN A 86 23.96 -0.14 -6.61
CA GLN A 86 23.01 -0.04 -7.71
C GLN A 86 21.58 -0.05 -7.18
N ILE A 87 20.76 0.88 -7.63
CA ILE A 87 19.38 1.06 -7.21
C ILE A 87 18.47 0.59 -8.32
N LEU A 88 17.43 -0.18 -7.99
CA LEU A 88 16.38 -0.61 -8.90
C LEU A 88 15.09 0.14 -8.59
N THR A 89 14.48 0.69 -9.63
CA THR A 89 13.11 1.17 -9.63
C THR A 89 12.42 0.80 -10.94
N TYR A 90 11.09 0.74 -10.91
CA TYR A 90 10.24 0.59 -12.11
C TYR A 90 9.53 1.90 -12.48
N PHE A 91 9.88 3.02 -11.81
CA PHE A 91 9.25 4.32 -12.01
C PHE A 91 10.27 5.31 -12.55
N SER A 92 10.00 5.85 -13.74
CA SER A 92 10.89 6.84 -14.40
C SER A 92 11.07 8.10 -13.57
N GLU A 93 10.01 8.55 -12.89
CA GLU A 93 10.01 9.71 -12.03
C GLU A 93 10.98 9.56 -10.85
N VAL A 94 11.04 8.34 -10.28
CA VAL A 94 12.00 8.03 -9.21
C VAL A 94 13.43 8.10 -9.71
N SER A 95 13.68 7.65 -10.93
CA SER A 95 15.02 7.78 -11.55
C SER A 95 15.45 9.23 -11.66
N GLU A 96 14.57 10.13 -12.08
CA GLU A 96 14.84 11.57 -12.15
C GLU A 96 15.08 12.17 -10.76
N ASP A 97 14.27 11.78 -9.76
CA ASP A 97 14.43 12.23 -8.38
C ASP A 97 15.77 11.79 -7.78
N LEU A 98 16.19 10.55 -8.05
CA LEU A 98 17.47 10.03 -7.59
C LEU A 98 18.65 10.83 -8.19
N GLU A 99 18.59 11.16 -9.46
CA GLU A 99 19.63 12.00 -10.10
C GLU A 99 19.64 13.43 -9.52
N LYS A 100 18.48 14.04 -9.36
CA LYS A 100 18.31 15.39 -8.81
C LYS A 100 18.79 15.49 -7.36
N HIS A 101 18.47 14.49 -6.54
CA HIS A 101 18.79 14.48 -5.11
C HIS A 101 20.04 13.66 -4.77
N LYS A 102 20.82 13.26 -5.77
CA LYS A 102 22.05 12.47 -5.61
C LYS A 102 23.01 13.00 -4.53
N PRO A 103 23.28 14.31 -4.38
CA PRO A 103 24.14 14.81 -3.31
C PRO A 103 23.58 14.55 -1.91
N LEU A 104 22.26 14.70 -1.72
CA LEU A 104 21.59 14.43 -0.44
C LEU A 104 21.61 12.94 -0.10
N ILE A 105 21.27 12.10 -1.07
CA ILE A 105 21.34 10.64 -0.93
C ILE A 105 22.76 10.23 -0.54
N ARG A 106 23.76 10.74 -1.25
CA ARG A 106 25.17 10.43 -0.97
C ARG A 106 25.58 10.83 0.44
N ASN A 107 25.17 12.00 0.91
CA ASN A 107 25.44 12.44 2.28
C ASN A 107 24.82 11.48 3.31
N ASN A 108 23.53 11.18 3.16
CA ASN A 108 22.82 10.32 4.09
C ASN A 108 23.41 8.89 4.14
N LEU A 109 23.76 8.34 2.98
CA LEU A 109 24.39 7.03 2.91
C LEU A 109 25.81 7.03 3.48
N THR A 110 26.60 8.10 3.29
CA THR A 110 27.93 8.22 3.91
C THR A 110 27.81 8.16 5.43
N VAL A 111 26.85 8.90 6.01
CA VAL A 111 26.59 8.85 7.47
C VAL A 111 26.14 7.46 7.89
N LEU A 112 25.21 6.83 7.16
CA LEU A 112 24.71 5.49 7.46
C LEU A 112 25.86 4.47 7.47
N PHE A 113 26.73 4.48 6.47
CA PHE A 113 27.86 3.56 6.39
C PHE A 113 28.90 3.78 7.49
N GLY A 114 29.21 5.03 7.83
CA GLY A 114 30.14 5.36 8.90
C GLY A 114 29.70 4.92 10.30
N GLN A 115 28.41 4.64 10.46
CA GLN A 115 27.83 4.14 11.73
C GLN A 115 27.83 2.63 11.83
N GLN A 116 28.27 1.90 10.80
CA GLN A 116 28.27 0.45 10.81
C GLN A 116 29.49 -0.11 11.53
N ARG A 117 29.35 -1.35 12.03
CA ARG A 117 30.45 -2.12 12.61
C ARG A 117 30.83 -3.27 11.68
N SER A 118 32.13 -3.48 11.50
CA SER A 118 32.61 -4.56 10.63
C SER A 118 32.15 -5.95 11.11
N ALA A 119 31.99 -6.13 12.41
CA ALA A 119 31.52 -7.39 13.00
C ALA A 119 30.12 -7.76 12.50
N ASP A 120 29.22 -6.78 12.40
CA ASP A 120 27.84 -6.99 11.95
C ASP A 120 27.80 -7.28 10.44
N LEU A 121 28.70 -6.66 9.67
CA LEU A 121 28.76 -6.77 8.21
C LEU A 121 29.45 -8.02 7.67
N ARG A 122 29.99 -8.86 8.55
CA ARG A 122 30.60 -10.14 8.15
C ARG A 122 29.59 -11.22 7.82
N SER A 123 28.41 -11.16 8.43
CA SER A 123 27.32 -12.10 8.17
C SER A 123 26.51 -11.72 6.92
N VAL A 124 25.80 -12.69 6.37
CA VAL A 124 24.85 -12.43 5.26
C VAL A 124 23.70 -11.57 5.76
N GLU A 125 23.15 -11.90 6.91
CA GLU A 125 22.03 -11.22 7.56
C GLU A 125 22.37 -9.74 7.85
N GLY A 126 23.59 -9.45 8.28
CA GLY A 126 24.06 -8.09 8.51
C GLY A 126 24.16 -7.27 7.25
N LYS A 127 24.61 -7.88 6.15
CA LYS A 127 24.64 -7.23 4.82
C LYS A 127 23.21 -6.96 4.29
N GLU A 128 22.31 -7.92 4.44
CA GLU A 128 20.91 -7.76 4.05
C GLU A 128 20.21 -6.67 4.89
N ALA A 129 20.47 -6.64 6.21
CA ALA A 129 19.98 -5.58 7.07
C ALA A 129 20.49 -4.21 6.66
N LEU A 130 21.77 -4.09 6.29
CA LEU A 130 22.34 -2.85 5.76
C LEU A 130 21.69 -2.47 4.42
N GLN A 131 21.51 -3.42 3.51
CA GLN A 131 20.87 -3.22 2.21
C GLN A 131 19.45 -2.65 2.38
N ASN A 132 18.67 -3.19 3.30
CA ASN A 132 17.34 -2.68 3.63
C ASN A 132 17.40 -1.26 4.19
N LYS A 133 18.32 -0.95 5.11
CA LYS A 133 18.51 0.41 5.65
C LYS A 133 18.90 1.41 4.56
N VAL A 134 19.74 1.00 3.61
CA VAL A 134 20.12 1.83 2.45
C VAL A 134 18.90 2.13 1.60
N ARG A 135 18.09 1.11 1.28
CA ARG A 135 16.85 1.28 0.51
C ARG A 135 15.89 2.24 1.22
N GLU A 136 15.66 2.04 2.51
CA GLU A 136 14.80 2.92 3.32
C GLU A 136 15.31 4.36 3.37
N THR A 137 16.63 4.56 3.50
CA THR A 137 17.24 5.89 3.53
C THR A 137 17.04 6.62 2.19
N ILE A 138 17.14 5.90 1.08
CA ILE A 138 16.90 6.46 -0.26
C ILE A 138 15.40 6.73 -0.45
N GLN A 139 14.52 5.80 -0.04
CA GLN A 139 13.07 5.99 -0.10
C GLN A 139 12.63 7.24 0.65
N GLN A 140 13.14 7.49 1.86
CA GLN A 140 12.83 8.70 2.62
C GLN A 140 13.17 10.00 1.87
N VAL A 141 14.22 10.00 1.04
CA VAL A 141 14.55 11.16 0.21
C VAL A 141 13.53 11.32 -0.92
N VAL A 142 13.16 10.24 -1.59
CA VAL A 142 12.14 10.23 -2.66
C VAL A 142 10.78 10.65 -2.11
N ASP A 143 10.38 10.15 -0.95
CA ASP A 143 9.10 10.48 -0.31
C ASP A 143 9.02 11.95 0.10
N LYS A 144 10.13 12.52 0.59
CA LYS A 144 10.15 13.88 1.13
C LYS A 144 10.39 14.97 0.09
N TYR A 145 11.18 14.68 -0.92
CA TYR A 145 11.67 15.68 -1.87
C TYR A 145 11.39 15.35 -3.33
N GLY A 146 10.91 14.16 -3.62
CA GLY A 146 10.63 13.66 -4.96
C GLY A 146 9.15 13.44 -5.23
N SER A 147 8.87 12.58 -6.19
CA SER A 147 7.53 12.22 -6.69
C SER A 147 6.74 11.30 -5.75
N GLY A 148 7.39 10.70 -4.74
CA GLY A 148 6.77 9.72 -3.85
C GLY A 148 6.65 8.32 -4.47
N GLY A 149 7.35 8.06 -5.58
CA GLY A 149 7.40 6.71 -6.17
C GLY A 149 8.28 5.74 -5.36
N GLN A 150 8.31 4.49 -5.78
CA GLN A 150 8.95 3.40 -5.02
C GLN A 150 10.38 3.12 -5.47
N VAL A 151 11.30 2.99 -4.52
CA VAL A 151 12.59 2.33 -4.69
C VAL A 151 12.40 0.83 -4.42
N ASP A 152 12.45 0.03 -5.48
CA ASP A 152 12.12 -1.40 -5.38
C ASP A 152 13.21 -2.21 -4.69
N ASN A 153 14.47 -1.99 -5.08
CA ASN A 153 15.59 -2.70 -4.47
C ASN A 153 16.89 -1.90 -4.54
N VAL A 154 17.86 -2.34 -3.75
CA VAL A 154 19.25 -1.86 -3.76
C VAL A 154 20.17 -3.06 -3.80
N PHE A 155 21.22 -2.99 -4.61
CA PHE A 155 22.22 -4.06 -4.73
C PHE A 155 23.60 -3.53 -4.35
N PHE A 156 24.39 -4.36 -3.69
CA PHE A 156 25.81 -4.13 -3.45
C PHE A 156 26.61 -4.92 -4.48
N ASN A 157 27.13 -4.24 -5.51
CA ASN A 157 27.92 -4.87 -6.56
C ASN A 157 29.35 -5.18 -6.11
N ASN A 158 29.89 -4.36 -5.21
CA ASN A 158 31.17 -4.56 -4.58
C ASN A 158 31.06 -4.19 -3.09
N PHE A 159 31.66 -4.99 -2.22
CA PHE A 159 31.60 -4.80 -0.78
C PHE A 159 32.90 -5.26 -0.14
N VAL A 160 33.79 -4.33 0.18
CA VAL A 160 35.11 -4.60 0.71
C VAL A 160 35.31 -3.89 2.04
N MET A 161 35.82 -4.61 3.03
CA MET A 161 36.19 -4.09 4.35
C MET A 161 37.70 -4.30 4.56
N GLN A 162 38.44 -3.24 4.85
CA GLN A 162 39.90 -3.27 5.05
C GLN A 162 40.32 -2.44 6.26
#